data_80b19098f461b2b3220a25668115b2d1
#
_entry.id   80b19098f461b2b3220a25668115b2d1
#
_cell.length_a   1.000
_cell.length_b   1.000
_cell.length_c   1.000
_cell.angle_alpha   90.00
_cell.angle_beta   90.00
_cell.angle_gamma   90.00
#
_symmetry.space_group_name_H-M   'P 1'
#
loop_
_entity.id
_entity.type
_entity.pdbx_description
1 polymer ?
#
loop_
_entity_poly.entity_id
_entity_poly.type
_entity_poly.pdbx_seq_one_letter_code
_entity_poly.pdbx_strand_id
1 'polypeptide(L)'
;MLLGLAPRFLTGVTAPPAPIPARDGTPASSLLSVEQVVIGSRQPNDACDVDVLTLAWIVGRLDGHMDRRTMLLIAAGLTAEGAASLANPWERLTLALSGTRADQEDTVERLEARTIGFHRLEYELPAGALYQGLTSHLNELSALLHSAPERFRKRLAVTAGEAATLASWLAWDLKRPAQSAAFDRVSALAAKESEHPIIQACTHAYHSYALEGRPALEAVQRAQQFLPAQGEDATRAWLLCLEAEHLASLGDRQAAERLRQPEEAFDRARPHRERAWTRFLDAGRMAAFQLSVHVRLGDERQVTAAGQQALSSIDGDGDHKRLAVIYADIAQAQLQIGDIPTGITYVRRALDAAQRTESTWGLHHLGNVEKALASQRDPAARELLGDLISTRRALGSSPA
;
A
#
# COMPACT_ATOMS: atom_id res chain seq x y z
N MET A 1 17.90 -8.41 -0.19
CA MET A 1 18.28 -8.66 1.20
C MET A 1 17.10 -8.55 2.17
N LEU A 2 16.06 -7.83 1.84
CA LEU A 2 14.80 -7.76 2.62
C LEU A 2 13.83 -8.91 2.37
N LEU A 3 14.10 -9.74 1.39
CA LEU A 3 13.32 -10.91 1.02
C LEU A 3 13.18 -11.98 2.14
N GLY A 4 14.10 -11.98 3.10
CA GLY A 4 14.05 -12.89 4.23
C GLY A 4 13.29 -12.38 5.45
N LEU A 5 12.85 -11.11 5.45
CA LEU A 5 12.22 -10.51 6.63
C LEU A 5 10.73 -10.86 6.76
N ALA A 6 9.98 -10.86 5.68
CA ALA A 6 8.54 -11.11 5.75
C ALA A 6 8.18 -12.49 6.36
N PRO A 7 8.83 -13.61 5.96
CA PRO A 7 8.57 -14.91 6.60
C PRO A 7 9.01 -15.00 8.06
N ARG A 8 10.07 -14.25 8.45
CA ARG A 8 10.61 -14.29 9.81
C ARG A 8 9.75 -13.52 10.81
N PHE A 9 9.10 -12.46 10.36
CA PHE A 9 8.15 -11.72 11.19
C PHE A 9 6.97 -12.57 11.64
N LEU A 10 6.58 -13.52 10.81
CA LEU A 10 5.40 -14.33 11.04
C LEU A 10 5.64 -15.54 11.93
N THR A 11 6.86 -16.10 11.92
CA THR A 11 7.11 -17.39 12.56
C THR A 11 7.77 -17.31 13.94
N GLY A 12 8.27 -16.13 14.36
CA GLY A 12 8.86 -15.93 15.71
C GLY A 12 10.05 -16.84 16.05
N VAL A 13 10.60 -17.61 15.10
CA VAL A 13 11.61 -18.64 15.37
C VAL A 13 12.70 -18.63 14.30
N THR A 14 13.77 -17.88 14.51
CA THR A 14 15.11 -18.28 14.05
C THR A 14 16.17 -17.48 14.80
N ALA A 15 17.18 -18.16 15.32
CA ALA A 15 18.37 -17.56 15.90
C ALA A 15 19.10 -16.70 14.85
N PRO A 16 19.68 -15.56 15.24
CA PRO A 16 20.43 -14.73 14.32
C PRO A 16 21.65 -15.47 13.77
N PRO A 17 22.04 -15.24 12.50
CA PRO A 17 23.29 -15.78 11.97
C PRO A 17 24.48 -15.22 12.75
N ALA A 18 25.50 -16.04 12.96
CA ALA A 18 26.73 -15.67 13.64
C ALA A 18 27.38 -14.44 12.97
N PRO A 19 27.96 -13.51 13.74
CA PRO A 19 28.56 -12.30 13.19
C PRO A 19 29.74 -12.64 12.28
N ILE A 20 29.77 -12.00 11.10
CA ILE A 20 30.90 -12.08 10.17
C ILE A 20 32.07 -11.38 10.81
N PRO A 21 33.26 -11.99 10.92
CA PRO A 21 34.42 -11.33 11.55
C PRO A 21 34.82 -10.09 10.76
N ALA A 22 34.96 -8.98 11.47
CA ALA A 22 35.38 -7.71 10.91
C ALA A 22 36.80 -7.82 10.36
N ARG A 23 37.02 -7.39 9.12
CA ARG A 23 38.35 -7.10 8.58
C ARG A 23 38.67 -5.63 8.90
N ASP A 24 39.72 -5.52 9.69
CA ASP A 24 40.58 -4.35 9.95
C ASP A 24 40.02 -2.91 9.88
N GLY A 25 39.92 -2.29 11.03
CA GLY A 25 40.37 -0.92 11.27
C GLY A 25 39.36 0.21 11.18
N THR A 26 38.05 -0.06 11.05
CA THR A 26 37.00 0.96 11.20
C THR A 26 36.31 0.78 12.55
N PRO A 27 36.03 1.84 13.31
CA PRO A 27 35.27 1.68 14.54
C PRO A 27 33.90 1.10 14.17
N ALA A 28 33.56 -0.02 14.81
CA ALA A 28 32.30 -0.69 14.66
C ALA A 28 31.17 0.25 15.11
N SER A 29 30.69 1.09 14.21
CA SER A 29 29.33 1.59 14.33
C SER A 29 28.45 0.35 14.16
N SER A 30 27.83 -0.06 15.24
CA SER A 30 26.85 -1.14 15.25
C SER A 30 25.73 -0.75 14.28
N LEU A 31 25.88 -1.19 13.02
CA LEU A 31 24.76 -1.21 12.07
C LEU A 31 23.75 -2.20 12.66
N LEU A 32 22.76 -1.66 13.33
CA LEU A 32 21.57 -2.44 13.68
C LEU A 32 21.08 -3.10 12.39
N SER A 33 21.03 -4.41 12.37
CA SER A 33 20.46 -5.10 11.22
C SER A 33 19.00 -4.66 11.08
N VAL A 34 18.52 -4.55 9.85
CA VAL A 34 17.11 -4.23 9.57
C VAL A 34 16.16 -5.19 10.30
N GLU A 35 16.65 -6.36 10.66
CA GLU A 35 15.99 -7.39 11.49
C GLU A 35 15.71 -6.93 12.93
N GLN A 36 16.38 -5.88 13.42
CA GLN A 36 16.17 -5.32 14.77
C GLN A 36 15.12 -4.20 14.80
N VAL A 37 14.67 -3.71 13.63
CA VAL A 37 13.51 -2.83 13.55
C VAL A 37 12.25 -3.71 13.55
N VAL A 38 11.96 -4.35 14.68
CA VAL A 38 10.85 -5.28 14.82
C VAL A 38 9.61 -4.53 15.20
N ILE A 39 8.60 -4.72 14.40
CA ILE A 39 7.26 -4.26 14.65
C ILE A 39 6.58 -5.30 15.54
N GLY A 40 6.65 -5.07 16.84
CA GLY A 40 5.69 -5.65 17.78
C GLY A 40 5.83 -7.11 18.20
N SER A 41 7.01 -7.74 18.20
CA SER A 41 7.21 -8.95 18.98
C SER A 41 7.77 -8.60 20.35
N ARG A 42 6.95 -8.68 21.38
CA ARG A 42 7.32 -8.42 22.77
C ARG A 42 8.32 -9.45 23.26
N GLN A 43 9.58 -9.03 23.40
CA GLN A 43 10.47 -9.54 24.43
C GLN A 43 10.97 -8.35 25.26
N PRO A 44 11.00 -8.41 26.60
CA PRO A 44 11.17 -7.23 27.47
C PRO A 44 12.57 -6.65 27.55
N ASN A 45 13.53 -7.08 26.75
CA ASN A 45 14.96 -6.75 26.93
C ASN A 45 15.66 -6.12 25.73
N ASP A 46 14.97 -5.83 24.62
CA ASP A 46 15.61 -5.20 23.46
C ASP A 46 15.26 -3.71 23.36
N ALA A 47 16.23 -2.88 23.68
CA ALA A 47 16.10 -1.42 23.83
C ALA A 47 15.94 -0.62 22.51
N CYS A 48 15.48 -1.23 21.42
CA CYS A 48 15.41 -0.59 20.10
C CYS A 48 14.19 -0.98 19.24
N ASP A 49 13.06 -1.35 19.85
CA ASP A 49 11.82 -1.57 19.08
C ASP A 49 11.12 -0.24 18.80
N VAL A 50 11.38 0.33 17.61
CA VAL A 50 10.57 1.44 17.11
C VAL A 50 9.21 0.87 16.69
N ASP A 51 8.16 1.19 17.44
CA ASP A 51 6.82 0.76 17.09
C ASP A 51 6.35 1.42 15.77
N VAL A 52 5.38 0.79 15.10
CA VAL A 52 4.89 1.23 13.80
C VAL A 52 4.28 2.65 13.84
N LEU A 53 3.78 3.09 14.99
CA LEU A 53 3.23 4.44 15.17
C LEU A 53 4.35 5.48 15.17
N THR A 54 5.44 5.19 15.84
CA THR A 54 6.64 6.04 15.86
C THR A 54 7.30 6.09 14.49
N LEU A 55 7.45 4.93 13.82
CA LEU A 55 7.97 4.85 12.47
C LEU A 55 7.12 5.67 11.49
N ALA A 56 5.80 5.55 11.54
CA ALA A 56 4.90 6.31 10.69
C ALA A 56 5.03 7.82 10.93
N TRP A 57 5.15 8.26 12.18
CA TRP A 57 5.34 9.67 12.48
C TRP A 57 6.65 10.23 11.92
N ILE A 58 7.75 9.50 12.06
CA ILE A 58 9.06 9.90 11.52
C ILE A 58 9.00 9.98 10.00
N VAL A 59 8.55 8.93 9.34
CA VAL A 59 8.43 8.85 7.88
C VAL A 59 7.49 9.94 7.36
N GLY A 60 6.43 10.27 8.09
CA GLY A 60 5.50 11.32 7.72
C GLY A 60 6.08 12.73 7.72
N ARG A 61 7.11 12.99 8.53
CA ARG A 61 7.77 14.31 8.65
C ARG A 61 8.91 14.54 7.65
N LEU A 62 9.36 13.50 6.99
CA LEU A 62 10.47 13.63 6.05
C LEU A 62 9.95 14.21 4.72
N ASP A 63 10.57 15.31 4.28
CA ASP A 63 10.27 15.89 2.98
C ASP A 63 11.00 15.13 1.85
N GLY A 64 10.28 14.83 0.77
CA GLY A 64 10.85 14.30 -0.46
C GLY A 64 10.58 12.82 -0.73
N HIS A 65 11.06 12.38 -1.88
CA HIS A 65 11.09 10.99 -2.28
C HIS A 65 12.20 10.29 -1.51
N MET A 66 11.85 9.37 -0.65
CA MET A 66 12.84 8.51 -0.02
C MET A 66 12.81 7.15 -0.66
N ASP A 67 13.99 6.68 -1.06
CA ASP A 67 14.13 5.28 -1.39
C ASP A 67 14.04 4.41 -0.12
N ARG A 68 13.65 3.17 -0.31
CA ARG A 68 13.49 2.18 0.75
C ARG A 68 14.74 2.03 1.63
N ARG A 69 15.93 2.11 1.03
CA ARG A 69 17.20 1.99 1.74
C ARG A 69 17.41 3.15 2.71
N THR A 70 17.15 4.37 2.26
CA THR A 70 17.23 5.58 3.09
C THR A 70 16.22 5.53 4.23
N MET A 71 14.99 5.09 3.98
CA MET A 71 13.96 4.94 5.01
C MET A 71 14.36 3.92 6.08
N LEU A 72 14.92 2.79 5.67
CA LEU A 72 15.40 1.75 6.59
C LEU A 72 16.66 2.18 7.35
N LEU A 73 17.55 2.96 6.73
CA LEU A 73 18.71 3.54 7.40
C LEU A 73 18.30 4.57 8.45
N ILE A 74 17.27 5.36 8.19
CA ILE A 74 16.70 6.30 9.16
C ILE A 74 16.06 5.54 10.31
N ALA A 75 15.26 4.51 10.02
CA ALA A 75 14.69 3.64 11.05
C ALA A 75 15.76 2.95 11.91
N ALA A 76 16.86 2.49 11.28
CA ALA A 76 17.99 1.87 11.96
C ALA A 76 18.93 2.88 12.65
N GLY A 77 19.03 4.11 12.12
CA GLY A 77 19.88 5.18 12.65
C GLY A 77 19.24 6.01 13.78
N LEU A 78 17.97 5.77 14.07
CA LEU A 78 17.35 6.29 15.29
C LEU A 78 17.93 5.53 16.47
N THR A 79 19.08 6.04 16.95
CA THR A 79 19.72 5.52 18.16
C THR A 79 18.75 5.55 19.34
N ALA A 80 18.95 4.65 20.29
CA ALA A 80 18.16 4.51 21.51
C ALA A 80 17.83 5.84 22.22
N GLU A 81 18.68 6.86 22.11
CA GLU A 81 18.45 8.18 22.69
C GLU A 81 17.37 8.99 21.96
N GLY A 82 17.32 8.97 20.64
CA GLY A 82 16.27 9.65 19.86
C GLY A 82 14.93 8.94 19.99
N ALA A 83 14.91 7.61 19.94
CA ALA A 83 13.70 6.81 20.08
C ALA A 83 13.14 6.86 21.51
N ALA A 84 13.98 6.86 22.54
CA ALA A 84 13.56 6.98 23.94
C ALA A 84 12.89 8.32 24.25
N SER A 85 13.39 9.42 23.68
CA SER A 85 12.77 10.75 23.81
C SER A 85 11.40 10.82 23.16
N LEU A 86 11.16 10.04 22.09
CA LEU A 86 9.92 10.03 21.32
C LEU A 86 8.90 8.97 21.81
N ALA A 87 9.39 7.92 22.44
CA ALA A 87 8.59 6.76 22.86
C ALA A 87 8.13 6.82 24.32
N ASN A 88 8.50 7.86 25.07
CA ASN A 88 8.17 7.92 26.51
C ASN A 88 6.66 8.16 26.73
N PRO A 89 5.89 7.12 27.10
CA PRO A 89 4.44 7.24 27.31
C PRO A 89 4.10 8.25 28.40
N TRP A 90 5.01 8.44 29.36
CA TRP A 90 4.83 9.33 30.50
C TRP A 90 4.96 10.79 30.13
N GLU A 91 5.85 11.14 29.22
CA GLU A 91 5.94 12.50 28.67
C GLU A 91 4.69 12.85 27.86
N ARG A 92 4.19 11.92 27.03
CA ARG A 92 2.93 12.11 26.31
C ARG A 92 1.75 12.29 27.25
N LEU A 93 1.69 11.50 28.32
CA LEU A 93 0.65 11.63 29.34
C LEU A 93 0.80 12.94 30.12
N THR A 94 2.02 13.33 30.48
CA THR A 94 2.31 14.59 31.16
C THR A 94 1.94 15.78 30.31
N LEU A 95 2.28 15.79 29.02
CA LEU A 95 1.87 16.80 28.04
C LEU A 95 0.33 16.85 27.89
N ALA A 96 -0.31 15.71 27.77
CA ALA A 96 -1.76 15.63 27.68
C ALA A 96 -2.47 16.15 28.95
N LEU A 97 -1.86 15.96 30.11
CA LEU A 97 -2.41 16.40 31.39
C LEU A 97 -2.07 17.86 31.72
N SER A 98 -0.99 18.43 31.15
CA SER A 98 -0.58 19.82 31.38
C SER A 98 -1.44 20.87 30.68
N GLY A 99 -2.20 20.47 29.65
CA GLY A 99 -3.32 21.26 29.10
C GLY A 99 -2.96 22.59 28.45
N THR A 100 -1.73 22.77 27.96
CA THR A 100 -1.32 24.02 27.31
C THR A 100 -1.75 24.06 25.84
N ARG A 101 -2.09 25.25 25.33
CA ARG A 101 -2.59 25.44 23.96
C ARG A 101 -1.59 24.99 22.87
N ALA A 102 -0.29 25.11 23.14
CA ALA A 102 0.76 24.66 22.24
C ALA A 102 0.74 23.13 22.07
N ASP A 103 0.50 22.40 23.16
CA ASP A 103 0.46 20.92 23.14
C ASP A 103 -0.65 20.33 22.26
N GLN A 104 -1.74 21.07 22.04
CA GLN A 104 -2.84 20.62 21.17
C GLN A 104 -2.49 20.75 19.69
N GLU A 105 -1.85 21.85 19.26
CA GLU A 105 -1.36 22.03 17.89
C GLU A 105 -0.32 20.97 17.54
N ASP A 106 0.69 20.79 18.37
CA ASP A 106 1.74 19.77 18.19
C ASP A 106 1.14 18.35 18.12
N THR A 107 0.08 18.10 18.87
CA THR A 107 -0.61 16.81 18.82
C THR A 107 -1.32 16.60 17.49
N VAL A 108 -2.01 17.62 16.98
CA VAL A 108 -2.68 17.55 15.66
C VAL A 108 -1.65 17.35 14.56
N GLU A 109 -0.58 18.13 14.54
CA GLU A 109 0.50 18.01 13.56
C GLU A 109 1.15 16.62 13.60
N ARG A 110 1.36 16.05 14.79
CA ARG A 110 1.88 14.70 14.94
C ARG A 110 0.96 13.65 14.34
N LEU A 111 -0.35 13.78 14.52
CA LEU A 111 -1.33 12.84 13.97
C LEU A 111 -1.43 12.96 12.45
N GLU A 112 -1.40 14.17 11.91
CA GLU A 112 -1.33 14.41 10.47
C GLU A 112 -0.08 13.78 9.85
N ALA A 113 1.10 14.04 10.44
CA ALA A 113 2.35 13.46 9.98
C ALA A 113 2.31 11.93 10.04
N ARG A 114 1.74 11.36 11.11
CA ARG A 114 1.61 9.89 11.25
C ARG A 114 0.71 9.30 10.18
N THR A 115 -0.40 9.93 9.84
CA THR A 115 -1.28 9.49 8.75
C THR A 115 -0.54 9.49 7.42
N ILE A 116 0.21 10.56 7.12
CA ILE A 116 1.08 10.64 5.94
C ILE A 116 2.10 9.49 5.93
N GLY A 117 2.70 9.21 7.06
CA GLY A 117 3.66 8.13 7.22
C GLY A 117 3.06 6.74 6.97
N PHE A 118 1.86 6.48 7.44
CA PHE A 118 1.17 5.22 7.15
C PHE A 118 0.95 5.00 5.65
N HIS A 119 0.54 6.03 4.91
CA HIS A 119 0.40 5.94 3.46
C HIS A 119 1.75 5.68 2.76
N ARG A 120 2.85 6.22 3.28
CA ARG A 120 4.20 5.98 2.74
C ARG A 120 4.70 4.57 3.03
N LEU A 121 4.34 4.02 4.19
CA LEU A 121 4.76 2.69 4.62
C LEU A 121 3.92 1.56 4.00
N GLU A 122 2.82 1.90 3.33
CA GLU A 122 1.87 0.90 2.78
C GLU A 122 2.53 -0.07 1.80
N TYR A 123 3.52 0.40 1.03
CA TYR A 123 4.27 -0.43 0.07
C TYR A 123 5.48 -1.15 0.68
N GLU A 124 5.89 -0.76 1.88
CA GLU A 124 7.11 -1.23 2.51
C GLU A 124 6.87 -2.30 3.57
N LEU A 125 5.71 -2.25 4.22
CA LEU A 125 5.40 -3.11 5.35
C LEU A 125 4.26 -4.09 5.02
N PRO A 126 4.24 -5.26 5.70
CA PRO A 126 3.13 -6.20 5.61
C PRO A 126 1.80 -5.54 6.01
N ALA A 127 0.73 -5.85 5.27
CA ALA A 127 -0.59 -5.27 5.49
C ALA A 127 -1.11 -5.48 6.92
N GLY A 128 -0.84 -6.64 7.53
CA GLY A 128 -1.27 -6.95 8.89
C GLY A 128 -0.64 -6.05 9.95
N ALA A 129 0.66 -5.79 9.85
CA ALA A 129 1.37 -4.91 10.77
C ALA A 129 0.89 -3.46 10.68
N LEU A 130 0.71 -2.96 9.45
CA LEU A 130 0.17 -1.62 9.21
C LEU A 130 -1.27 -1.49 9.71
N TYR A 131 -2.09 -2.48 9.46
CA TYR A 131 -3.49 -2.47 9.89
C TYR A 131 -3.64 -2.32 11.40
N GLN A 132 -2.84 -3.05 12.18
CA GLN A 132 -2.84 -2.94 13.64
C GLN A 132 -2.43 -1.54 14.11
N GLY A 133 -1.33 -1.00 13.59
CA GLY A 133 -0.87 0.34 13.93
C GLY A 133 -1.87 1.42 13.52
N LEU A 134 -2.45 1.30 12.34
CA LEU A 134 -3.44 2.25 11.84
C LEU A 134 -4.75 2.22 12.64
N THR A 135 -5.19 1.04 13.10
CA THR A 135 -6.34 0.91 14.00
C THR A 135 -6.09 1.61 15.33
N SER A 136 -4.89 1.46 15.90
CA SER A 136 -4.49 2.16 17.13
C SER A 136 -4.46 3.69 16.91
N HIS A 137 -3.97 4.14 15.75
CA HIS A 137 -3.96 5.54 15.36
C HIS A 137 -5.38 6.12 15.22
N LEU A 138 -6.29 5.39 14.60
CA LEU A 138 -7.71 5.79 14.48
C LEU A 138 -8.41 5.89 15.83
N ASN A 139 -8.08 5.03 16.79
CA ASN A 139 -8.60 5.12 18.16
C ASN A 139 -8.10 6.40 18.86
N GLU A 140 -6.84 6.80 18.67
CA GLU A 140 -6.30 8.06 19.20
C GLU A 140 -7.00 9.26 18.56
N LEU A 141 -7.19 9.26 17.23
CA LEU A 141 -7.93 10.29 16.51
C LEU A 141 -9.39 10.41 16.99
N SER A 142 -10.07 9.28 17.20
CA SER A 142 -11.44 9.26 17.70
C SER A 142 -11.57 9.89 19.09
N ALA A 143 -10.66 9.55 20.00
CA ALA A 143 -10.63 10.12 21.34
C ALA A 143 -10.45 11.65 21.32
N LEU A 144 -9.55 12.14 20.44
CA LEU A 144 -9.32 13.58 20.30
C LEU A 144 -10.46 14.32 19.63
N LEU A 145 -11.06 13.77 18.57
CA LEU A 145 -12.21 14.38 17.89
C LEU A 145 -13.37 14.67 18.84
N HIS A 146 -13.57 13.83 19.87
CA HIS A 146 -14.63 13.98 20.85
C HIS A 146 -14.50 15.26 21.69
N SER A 147 -13.27 15.68 21.99
CA SER A 147 -12.94 16.81 22.85
C SER A 147 -12.26 17.99 22.15
N ALA A 148 -12.03 17.86 20.84
CA ALA A 148 -11.27 18.84 20.08
C ALA A 148 -11.99 20.19 20.01
N PRO A 149 -11.28 21.30 20.21
CA PRO A 149 -11.77 22.63 19.87
C PRO A 149 -12.13 22.72 18.39
N GLU A 150 -13.17 23.53 18.07
CA GLU A 150 -13.71 23.66 16.71
C GLU A 150 -12.63 23.94 15.64
N ARG A 151 -11.63 24.77 15.97
CA ARG A 151 -10.53 25.13 15.07
C ARG A 151 -9.70 23.90 14.59
N PHE A 152 -9.66 22.81 15.37
CA PHE A 152 -8.94 21.58 15.01
C PHE A 152 -9.84 20.49 14.44
N ARG A 153 -11.14 20.63 14.62
CA ARG A 153 -12.11 19.59 14.29
C ARG A 153 -12.06 19.20 12.82
N LYS A 154 -12.03 20.19 11.91
CA LYS A 154 -11.93 19.93 10.46
C LYS A 154 -10.61 19.25 10.09
N ARG A 155 -9.47 19.69 10.64
CA ARG A 155 -8.15 19.07 10.40
C ARG A 155 -8.12 17.62 10.87
N LEU A 156 -8.59 17.37 12.10
CA LEU A 156 -8.68 16.01 12.65
C LEU A 156 -9.65 15.13 11.85
N ALA A 157 -10.73 15.67 11.35
CA ALA A 157 -11.66 14.95 10.50
C ALA A 157 -11.01 14.58 9.15
N VAL A 158 -10.26 15.48 8.51
CA VAL A 158 -9.46 15.16 7.31
C VAL A 158 -8.50 14.04 7.62
N THR A 159 -7.70 14.15 8.67
CA THR A 159 -6.72 13.14 9.09
C THR A 159 -7.36 11.78 9.36
N ALA A 160 -8.52 11.78 10.04
CA ALA A 160 -9.30 10.57 10.29
C ALA A 160 -9.85 9.94 9.01
N GLY A 161 -10.30 10.76 8.06
CA GLY A 161 -10.77 10.32 6.76
C GLY A 161 -9.66 9.64 5.93
N GLU A 162 -8.50 10.27 5.86
CA GLU A 162 -7.32 9.71 5.19
C GLU A 162 -6.86 8.39 5.82
N ALA A 163 -6.79 8.35 7.15
CA ALA A 163 -6.42 7.14 7.88
C ALA A 163 -7.47 6.03 7.71
N ALA A 164 -8.77 6.35 7.77
CA ALA A 164 -9.85 5.38 7.60
C ALA A 164 -9.90 4.81 6.18
N THR A 165 -9.61 5.62 5.16
CA THR A 165 -9.54 5.14 3.77
C THR A 165 -8.42 4.11 3.60
N LEU A 166 -7.24 4.36 4.16
CA LEU A 166 -6.16 3.39 4.14
C LEU A 166 -6.51 2.14 4.97
N ALA A 167 -7.18 2.30 6.12
CA ALA A 167 -7.62 1.16 6.93
C ALA A 167 -8.67 0.31 6.20
N SER A 168 -9.56 0.91 5.42
CA SER A 168 -10.51 0.20 4.55
C SER A 168 -9.77 -0.64 3.51
N TRP A 169 -8.80 -0.05 2.81
CA TRP A 169 -7.96 -0.75 1.85
C TRP A 169 -7.22 -1.94 2.47
N LEU A 170 -6.52 -1.71 3.59
CA LEU A 170 -5.79 -2.78 4.28
C LEU A 170 -6.72 -3.89 4.79
N ALA A 171 -7.90 -3.53 5.30
CA ALA A 171 -8.91 -4.50 5.73
C ALA A 171 -9.41 -5.36 4.54
N TRP A 172 -9.62 -4.73 3.39
CA TRP A 172 -10.00 -5.44 2.17
C TRP A 172 -8.88 -6.38 1.70
N ASP A 173 -7.64 -5.89 1.66
CA ASP A 173 -6.46 -6.67 1.29
C ASP A 173 -6.23 -7.87 2.25
N LEU A 174 -6.59 -7.72 3.52
CA LEU A 174 -6.56 -8.78 4.53
C LEU A 174 -7.82 -9.68 4.55
N LYS A 175 -8.70 -9.56 3.55
CA LYS A 175 -9.98 -10.30 3.46
C LYS A 175 -10.92 -10.10 4.65
N ARG A 176 -10.98 -8.89 5.17
CA ARG A 176 -11.87 -8.47 6.25
C ARG A 176 -12.98 -7.52 5.74
N PRO A 177 -13.91 -7.99 4.89
CA PRO A 177 -14.85 -7.12 4.18
C PRO A 177 -15.77 -6.32 5.11
N ALA A 178 -16.13 -6.88 6.28
CA ALA A 178 -16.95 -6.17 7.25
C ALA A 178 -16.22 -4.97 7.85
N GLN A 179 -14.92 -5.11 8.17
CA GLN A 179 -14.07 -4.04 8.65
C GLN A 179 -13.81 -3.01 7.55
N SER A 180 -13.51 -3.44 6.32
CA SER A 180 -13.38 -2.56 5.16
C SER A 180 -14.61 -1.68 5.01
N ALA A 181 -15.80 -2.26 4.93
CA ALA A 181 -17.06 -1.50 4.83
C ALA A 181 -17.32 -0.58 6.06
N ALA A 182 -16.83 -0.95 7.25
CA ALA A 182 -16.94 -0.09 8.42
C ALA A 182 -16.03 1.15 8.28
N PHE A 183 -14.80 0.98 7.82
CA PHE A 183 -13.87 2.10 7.59
C PHE A 183 -14.30 2.99 6.43
N ASP A 184 -14.91 2.46 5.37
CA ASP A 184 -15.52 3.26 4.30
C ASP A 184 -16.59 4.21 4.86
N ARG A 185 -17.42 3.72 5.77
CA ARG A 185 -18.40 4.58 6.44
C ARG A 185 -17.77 5.67 7.31
N VAL A 186 -16.69 5.32 8.02
CA VAL A 186 -15.92 6.31 8.82
C VAL A 186 -15.32 7.37 7.92
N SER A 187 -14.69 6.97 6.81
CA SER A 187 -14.11 7.89 5.83
C SER A 187 -15.17 8.82 5.22
N ALA A 188 -16.34 8.29 4.85
CA ALA A 188 -17.43 9.08 4.32
C ALA A 188 -17.99 10.10 5.34
N LEU A 189 -18.09 9.71 6.62
CA LEU A 189 -18.48 10.62 7.70
C LEU A 189 -17.42 11.71 7.93
N ALA A 190 -16.14 11.35 7.94
CA ALA A 190 -15.04 12.28 8.09
C ALA A 190 -14.98 13.30 6.93
N ALA A 191 -15.21 12.83 5.70
CA ALA A 191 -15.29 13.70 4.53
C ALA A 191 -16.44 14.71 4.63
N LYS A 192 -17.60 14.28 5.15
CA LYS A 192 -18.75 15.16 5.38
C LYS A 192 -18.47 16.18 6.50
N GLU A 193 -17.90 15.75 7.63
CA GLU A 193 -17.56 16.61 8.76
C GLU A 193 -16.51 17.65 8.40
N SER A 194 -15.50 17.27 7.64
CA SER A 194 -14.44 18.16 7.19
C SER A 194 -14.87 19.07 6.01
N GLU A 195 -15.98 18.74 5.34
CA GLU A 195 -16.38 19.36 4.06
C GLU A 195 -15.31 19.22 2.98
N HIS A 196 -14.52 18.12 3.03
CA HIS A 196 -13.36 17.93 2.17
C HIS A 196 -13.71 16.99 0.99
N PRO A 197 -13.92 17.54 -0.23
CA PRO A 197 -14.40 16.73 -1.36
C PRO A 197 -13.40 15.65 -1.79
N ILE A 198 -12.10 15.91 -1.65
CA ILE A 198 -11.05 14.96 -2.10
C ILE A 198 -11.07 13.68 -1.25
N ILE A 199 -11.43 13.75 0.03
CA ILE A 199 -11.57 12.54 0.84
C ILE A 199 -12.77 11.71 0.35
N GLN A 200 -13.84 12.34 -0.10
CA GLN A 200 -14.97 11.63 -0.71
C GLN A 200 -14.54 10.95 -2.01
N ALA A 201 -13.77 11.65 -2.85
CA ALA A 201 -13.21 11.06 -4.06
C ALA A 201 -12.34 9.83 -3.74
N CYS A 202 -11.45 9.95 -2.76
CA CYS A 202 -10.57 8.87 -2.32
C CYS A 202 -11.37 7.67 -1.79
N THR A 203 -12.37 7.91 -0.93
CA THR A 203 -13.25 6.84 -0.39
C THR A 203 -13.93 6.05 -1.51
N HIS A 204 -14.53 6.73 -2.48
CA HIS A 204 -15.19 6.06 -3.61
C HIS A 204 -14.19 5.31 -4.50
N ALA A 205 -12.98 5.84 -4.68
CA ALA A 205 -11.94 5.19 -5.44
C ALA A 205 -11.49 3.87 -4.78
N TYR A 206 -11.18 3.88 -3.51
CA TYR A 206 -10.81 2.66 -2.78
C TYR A 206 -11.97 1.67 -2.69
N HIS A 207 -13.19 2.15 -2.48
CA HIS A 207 -14.37 1.28 -2.49
C HIS A 207 -14.56 0.54 -3.83
N SER A 208 -14.14 1.13 -4.96
CA SER A 208 -14.25 0.49 -6.27
C SER A 208 -13.48 -0.83 -6.37
N TYR A 209 -12.38 -0.99 -5.62
CA TYR A 209 -11.62 -2.24 -5.58
C TYR A 209 -12.37 -3.42 -4.92
N ALA A 210 -13.35 -3.12 -4.08
CA ALA A 210 -14.21 -4.13 -3.45
C ALA A 210 -15.43 -4.51 -4.32
N LEU A 211 -15.59 -3.88 -5.48
CA LEU A 211 -16.70 -4.05 -6.40
C LEU A 211 -16.22 -4.66 -7.73
N GLU A 212 -17.14 -5.23 -8.48
CA GLU A 212 -16.87 -5.77 -9.81
C GLU A 212 -17.85 -5.19 -10.85
N GLY A 213 -17.39 -5.14 -12.10
CA GLY A 213 -18.22 -4.75 -13.24
C GLY A 213 -18.72 -3.30 -13.17
N ARG A 214 -20.00 -3.10 -13.53
CA ARG A 214 -20.59 -1.76 -13.60
C ARG A 214 -20.62 -0.99 -12.27
N PRO A 215 -20.92 -1.61 -11.10
CA PRO A 215 -20.84 -0.93 -9.81
C PRO A 215 -19.46 -0.35 -9.49
N ALA A 216 -18.38 -1.05 -9.87
CA ALA A 216 -17.02 -0.55 -9.70
C ALA A 216 -16.76 0.69 -10.56
N LEU A 217 -17.16 0.66 -11.84
CA LEU A 217 -17.08 1.81 -12.74
C LEU A 217 -17.87 3.03 -12.20
N GLU A 218 -19.10 2.80 -11.74
CA GLU A 218 -19.95 3.85 -11.17
C GLU A 218 -19.34 4.48 -9.91
N ALA A 219 -18.66 3.68 -9.07
CA ALA A 219 -17.94 4.20 -7.90
C ALA A 219 -16.82 5.15 -8.31
N VAL A 220 -16.01 4.78 -9.30
CA VAL A 220 -14.93 5.64 -9.83
C VAL A 220 -15.49 6.91 -10.48
N GLN A 221 -16.54 6.80 -11.29
CA GLN A 221 -17.19 7.95 -11.91
C GLN A 221 -17.78 8.90 -10.87
N ARG A 222 -18.30 8.36 -9.76
CA ARG A 222 -18.74 9.17 -8.62
C ARG A 222 -17.57 9.86 -7.93
N ALA A 223 -16.43 9.16 -7.75
CA ALA A 223 -15.22 9.77 -7.20
C ALA A 223 -14.77 10.99 -8.02
N GLN A 224 -14.80 10.91 -9.34
CA GLN A 224 -14.41 12.00 -10.23
C GLN A 224 -15.29 13.26 -10.07
N GLN A 225 -16.56 13.11 -9.69
CA GLN A 225 -17.48 14.24 -9.47
C GLN A 225 -17.07 15.13 -8.28
N PHE A 226 -16.26 14.61 -7.36
CA PHE A 226 -15.76 15.37 -6.22
C PHE A 226 -14.44 16.10 -6.53
N LEU A 227 -13.82 15.86 -7.68
CA LEU A 227 -12.59 16.55 -8.03
C LEU A 227 -12.85 18.01 -8.44
N PRO A 228 -12.03 18.96 -7.98
CA PRO A 228 -12.10 20.33 -8.45
C PRO A 228 -11.75 20.40 -9.95
N ALA A 229 -12.16 21.46 -10.63
CA ALA A 229 -11.86 21.64 -12.05
C ALA A 229 -10.34 21.73 -12.34
N GLN A 230 -9.57 22.23 -11.38
CA GLN A 230 -8.11 22.37 -11.49
C GLN A 230 -7.43 21.88 -10.21
N GLY A 231 -6.19 21.42 -10.35
CA GLY A 231 -5.44 20.80 -9.26
C GLY A 231 -5.83 19.35 -8.99
N GLU A 232 -5.20 18.75 -8.01
CA GLU A 232 -5.35 17.33 -7.65
C GLU A 232 -5.10 16.41 -8.86
N ASP A 233 -4.12 16.77 -9.69
CA ASP A 233 -3.85 16.08 -10.96
C ASP A 233 -3.38 14.64 -10.76
N ALA A 234 -2.68 14.33 -9.65
CA ALA A 234 -2.32 12.94 -9.33
C ALA A 234 -3.56 12.11 -8.97
N THR A 235 -4.48 12.64 -8.14
CA THR A 235 -5.75 11.97 -7.84
C THR A 235 -6.57 11.78 -9.12
N ARG A 236 -6.62 12.79 -9.97
CA ARG A 236 -7.31 12.73 -11.27
C ARG A 236 -6.73 11.65 -12.17
N ALA A 237 -5.40 11.59 -12.32
CA ALA A 237 -4.72 10.58 -13.12
C ALA A 237 -5.05 9.17 -12.61
N TRP A 238 -4.98 8.97 -11.29
CA TRP A 238 -5.36 7.70 -10.69
C TRP A 238 -6.80 7.29 -10.98
N LEU A 239 -7.77 8.19 -10.78
CA LEU A 239 -9.19 7.89 -11.05
C LEU A 239 -9.47 7.59 -12.53
N LEU A 240 -8.78 8.27 -13.43
CA LEU A 240 -8.88 7.98 -14.87
C LEU A 240 -8.26 6.62 -15.24
N CYS A 241 -7.18 6.21 -14.58
CA CYS A 241 -6.62 4.86 -14.72
C CYS A 241 -7.61 3.80 -14.25
N LEU A 242 -8.22 4.00 -13.08
CA LEU A 242 -9.24 3.07 -12.55
C LEU A 242 -10.47 2.99 -13.48
N GLU A 243 -10.92 4.12 -14.02
CA GLU A 243 -12.02 4.13 -15.00
C GLU A 243 -11.66 3.30 -16.23
N ALA A 244 -10.46 3.50 -16.79
CA ALA A 244 -10.00 2.73 -17.95
C ALA A 244 -9.91 1.22 -17.64
N GLU A 245 -9.43 0.85 -16.45
CA GLU A 245 -9.38 -0.56 -16.02
C GLU A 245 -10.77 -1.19 -15.91
N HIS A 246 -11.73 -0.50 -15.30
CA HIS A 246 -13.10 -1.00 -15.18
C HIS A 246 -13.82 -1.06 -16.53
N LEU A 247 -13.60 -0.09 -17.42
CA LEU A 247 -14.11 -0.16 -18.80
C LEU A 247 -13.54 -1.37 -19.54
N ALA A 248 -12.23 -1.59 -19.46
CA ALA A 248 -11.60 -2.76 -20.08
C ALA A 248 -12.13 -4.08 -19.51
N SER A 249 -12.40 -4.14 -18.21
CA SER A 249 -13.02 -5.31 -17.55
C SER A 249 -14.44 -5.60 -18.06
N LEU A 250 -15.13 -4.58 -18.52
CA LEU A 250 -16.45 -4.69 -19.17
C LEU A 250 -16.36 -4.99 -20.68
N GLY A 251 -15.14 -5.11 -21.23
CA GLY A 251 -14.90 -5.32 -22.65
C GLY A 251 -15.07 -4.07 -23.52
N ASP A 252 -15.15 -2.89 -22.90
CA ASP A 252 -15.28 -1.64 -23.63
C ASP A 252 -13.94 -1.21 -24.23
N ARG A 253 -13.86 -1.24 -25.56
CA ARG A 253 -12.63 -0.88 -26.29
C ARG A 253 -12.26 0.61 -26.19
N GLN A 254 -13.17 1.48 -25.77
CA GLN A 254 -12.84 2.88 -25.49
C GLN A 254 -11.86 3.02 -24.32
N ALA A 255 -11.69 1.98 -23.51
CA ALA A 255 -10.69 1.97 -22.42
C ALA A 255 -9.27 2.32 -22.91
N ALA A 256 -8.86 1.81 -24.06
CA ALA A 256 -7.53 2.12 -24.63
C ALA A 256 -7.38 3.61 -25.02
N GLU A 257 -8.43 4.20 -25.59
CA GLU A 257 -8.43 5.63 -25.92
C GLU A 257 -8.44 6.51 -24.67
N ARG A 258 -9.12 6.04 -23.61
CA ARG A 258 -9.17 6.72 -22.31
C ARG A 258 -7.81 6.81 -21.63
N LEU A 259 -6.86 5.91 -21.89
CA LEU A 259 -5.52 5.93 -21.29
C LEU A 259 -4.69 7.19 -21.60
N ARG A 260 -5.04 7.96 -22.63
CA ARG A 260 -4.40 9.24 -22.92
C ARG A 260 -4.70 10.32 -21.85
N GLN A 261 -5.89 10.29 -21.29
CA GLN A 261 -6.31 11.29 -20.29
C GLN A 261 -5.54 11.19 -18.96
N PRO A 262 -5.32 9.99 -18.38
CA PRO A 262 -4.48 9.85 -17.19
C PRO A 262 -3.02 10.24 -17.45
N GLU A 263 -2.46 9.98 -18.65
CA GLU A 263 -1.10 10.42 -19.01
C GLU A 263 -1.00 11.96 -18.97
N GLU A 264 -1.92 12.66 -19.61
CA GLU A 264 -1.95 14.13 -19.63
C GLU A 264 -2.15 14.71 -18.20
N ALA A 265 -2.94 14.05 -17.36
CA ALA A 265 -3.11 14.46 -15.96
C ALA A 265 -1.83 14.20 -15.15
N PHE A 266 -1.20 13.03 -15.36
CA PHE A 266 0.03 12.65 -14.68
C PHE A 266 1.20 13.57 -15.00
N ASP A 267 1.32 14.02 -16.25
CA ASP A 267 2.37 14.99 -16.67
C ASP A 267 2.29 16.32 -15.91
N ARG A 268 1.08 16.72 -15.51
CA ARG A 268 0.86 17.91 -14.67
C ARG A 268 0.98 17.64 -13.18
N ALA A 269 0.82 16.38 -12.78
CA ALA A 269 0.76 15.96 -11.38
C ALA A 269 2.06 16.25 -10.62
N ARG A 270 1.88 16.48 -9.33
CA ARG A 270 2.98 16.58 -8.36
C ARG A 270 2.67 15.66 -7.16
N PRO A 271 2.70 14.32 -7.35
CA PRO A 271 2.22 13.35 -6.36
C PRO A 271 2.83 13.55 -4.97
N HIS A 272 4.11 13.99 -4.91
CA HIS A 272 4.81 14.28 -3.67
C HIS A 272 4.36 15.57 -2.96
N ARG A 273 3.59 16.45 -3.65
CA ARG A 273 3.07 17.72 -3.11
C ARG A 273 1.55 17.72 -2.94
N GLU A 274 0.88 16.71 -3.48
CA GLU A 274 -0.56 16.54 -3.36
C GLU A 274 -0.90 15.76 -2.08
N ARG A 275 -1.75 14.76 -2.17
CA ARG A 275 -2.17 13.97 -1.02
C ARG A 275 -1.28 12.75 -0.77
N ALA A 276 -1.19 12.32 0.47
CA ALA A 276 -0.36 11.18 0.85
C ALA A 276 -0.70 9.91 0.06
N TRP A 277 -1.98 9.66 -0.21
CA TRP A 277 -2.44 8.50 -0.97
C TRP A 277 -2.10 8.52 -2.47
N THR A 278 -1.66 9.65 -3.04
CA THR A 278 -1.26 9.71 -4.44
C THR A 278 0.22 9.47 -4.67
N ARG A 279 1.01 9.34 -3.60
CA ARG A 279 2.46 9.15 -3.70
C ARG A 279 2.88 7.85 -4.38
N PHE A 280 2.02 6.86 -4.39
CA PHE A 280 2.26 5.62 -5.11
C PHE A 280 2.24 5.79 -6.64
N LEU A 281 1.67 6.89 -7.15
CA LEU A 281 1.51 7.12 -8.57
C LEU A 281 2.81 7.65 -9.16
N ASP A 282 3.54 6.79 -9.82
CA ASP A 282 4.76 7.06 -10.57
C ASP A 282 4.62 6.52 -12.00
N ALA A 283 5.62 6.75 -12.85
CA ALA A 283 5.61 6.29 -14.23
C ALA A 283 5.45 4.78 -14.37
N GLY A 284 6.02 4.01 -13.41
CA GLY A 284 5.88 2.56 -13.39
C GLY A 284 4.47 2.11 -13.01
N ARG A 285 3.83 2.81 -12.08
CA ARG A 285 2.43 2.52 -11.73
C ARG A 285 1.49 2.89 -12.87
N MET A 286 1.76 3.97 -13.58
CA MET A 286 1.04 4.33 -14.80
C MET A 286 1.17 3.22 -15.84
N ALA A 287 2.38 2.73 -16.10
CA ALA A 287 2.62 1.61 -17.02
C ALA A 287 1.92 0.31 -16.57
N ALA A 288 1.84 0.05 -15.26
CA ALA A 288 1.10 -1.10 -14.73
C ALA A 288 -0.42 -1.00 -15.00
N PHE A 289 -1.02 0.18 -14.88
CA PHE A 289 -2.42 0.40 -15.26
C PHE A 289 -2.62 0.21 -16.78
N GLN A 290 -1.72 0.73 -17.60
CA GLN A 290 -1.76 0.53 -19.05
C GLN A 290 -1.68 -0.96 -19.41
N LEU A 291 -0.73 -1.69 -18.78
CA LEU A 291 -0.60 -3.14 -18.94
C LEU A 291 -1.92 -3.85 -18.62
N SER A 292 -2.52 -3.56 -17.48
CA SER A 292 -3.77 -4.17 -17.02
C SER A 292 -4.92 -3.95 -18.02
N VAL A 293 -5.04 -2.72 -18.55
CA VAL A 293 -6.05 -2.38 -19.59
C VAL A 293 -5.81 -3.16 -20.87
N HIS A 294 -4.57 -3.17 -21.41
CA HIS A 294 -4.25 -3.82 -22.67
C HIS A 294 -4.37 -5.35 -22.59
N VAL A 295 -4.03 -5.95 -21.44
CA VAL A 295 -4.24 -7.39 -21.19
C VAL A 295 -5.72 -7.75 -21.29
N ARG A 296 -6.60 -6.95 -20.67
CA ARG A 296 -8.05 -7.20 -20.70
C ARG A 296 -8.64 -7.01 -22.10
N LEU A 297 -8.07 -6.12 -22.90
CA LEU A 297 -8.49 -5.86 -24.29
C LEU A 297 -7.87 -6.83 -25.31
N GLY A 298 -6.86 -7.62 -24.91
CA GLY A 298 -6.15 -8.56 -25.80
C GLY A 298 -5.21 -7.86 -26.80
N ASP A 299 -4.63 -6.69 -26.46
CA ASP A 299 -3.71 -5.95 -27.32
C ASP A 299 -2.26 -6.37 -27.02
N GLU A 300 -1.83 -7.46 -27.65
CA GLU A 300 -0.49 -8.08 -27.43
C GLU A 300 0.67 -7.12 -27.58
N ARG A 301 0.61 -6.22 -28.59
CA ARG A 301 1.69 -5.27 -28.87
C ARG A 301 1.87 -4.28 -27.73
N GLN A 302 0.78 -3.74 -27.23
CA GLN A 302 0.80 -2.77 -26.13
C GLN A 302 1.11 -3.45 -24.80
N VAL A 303 0.66 -4.68 -24.59
CA VAL A 303 1.00 -5.49 -23.40
C VAL A 303 2.52 -5.64 -23.27
N THR A 304 3.22 -5.96 -24.36
CA THR A 304 4.69 -6.13 -24.31
C THR A 304 5.38 -4.81 -23.94
N ALA A 305 4.99 -3.70 -24.55
CA ALA A 305 5.59 -2.40 -24.28
C ALA A 305 5.30 -1.93 -22.84
N ALA A 306 4.04 -1.97 -22.41
CA ALA A 306 3.64 -1.56 -21.05
C ALA A 306 4.26 -2.47 -19.98
N GLY A 307 4.34 -3.78 -20.22
CA GLY A 307 4.97 -4.73 -19.30
C GLY A 307 6.46 -4.47 -19.11
N GLN A 308 7.19 -4.21 -20.20
CA GLN A 308 8.62 -3.84 -20.13
C GLN A 308 8.82 -2.53 -19.39
N GLN A 309 8.01 -1.52 -19.65
CA GLN A 309 8.08 -0.23 -18.97
C GLN A 309 7.77 -0.38 -17.47
N ALA A 310 6.72 -1.12 -17.12
CA ALA A 310 6.35 -1.36 -15.72
C ALA A 310 7.46 -2.07 -14.95
N LEU A 311 8.06 -3.13 -15.54
CA LEU A 311 9.17 -3.87 -14.91
C LEU A 311 10.44 -3.03 -14.77
N SER A 312 10.77 -2.21 -15.79
CA SER A 312 11.98 -1.37 -15.76
C SER A 312 11.93 -0.25 -14.74
N SER A 313 10.74 0.09 -14.26
CA SER A 313 10.52 1.13 -13.26
C SER A 313 10.66 0.66 -11.80
N ILE A 314 10.85 -0.64 -11.60
CA ILE A 314 11.01 -1.21 -10.26
C ILE A 314 12.51 -1.32 -9.96
N ASP A 315 12.96 -0.51 -8.99
CA ASP A 315 14.33 -0.55 -8.52
C ASP A 315 14.55 -1.76 -7.60
N GLY A 316 15.21 -2.79 -8.12
CA GLY A 316 15.60 -3.98 -7.34
C GLY A 316 14.42 -4.86 -6.90
N ASP A 317 14.63 -5.62 -5.82
CA ASP A 317 13.64 -6.57 -5.26
C ASP A 317 12.56 -5.90 -4.37
N GLY A 318 12.34 -4.60 -4.50
CA GLY A 318 11.70 -3.82 -3.44
C GLY A 318 10.18 -3.86 -3.40
N ASP A 319 9.47 -3.81 -4.52
CA ASP A 319 8.00 -3.67 -4.54
C ASP A 319 7.31 -4.97 -4.96
N HIS A 320 7.29 -5.95 -4.05
CA HIS A 320 6.68 -7.24 -4.32
C HIS A 320 5.17 -7.17 -4.55
N LYS A 321 4.46 -6.21 -3.94
CA LYS A 321 3.03 -6.02 -4.19
C LYS A 321 2.79 -5.66 -5.66
N ARG A 322 3.56 -4.70 -6.18
CA ARG A 322 3.49 -4.29 -7.59
C ARG A 322 3.95 -5.40 -8.53
N LEU A 323 5.06 -6.07 -8.19
CA LEU A 323 5.58 -7.20 -8.96
C LEU A 323 4.55 -8.33 -9.09
N ALA A 324 3.83 -8.67 -8.02
CA ALA A 324 2.80 -9.70 -8.07
C ALA A 324 1.71 -9.37 -9.11
N VAL A 325 1.27 -8.12 -9.17
CA VAL A 325 0.27 -7.66 -10.14
C VAL A 325 0.82 -7.68 -11.57
N ILE A 326 1.99 -7.07 -11.79
CA ILE A 326 2.60 -6.99 -13.13
C ILE A 326 2.89 -8.38 -13.68
N TYR A 327 3.45 -9.28 -12.88
CA TYR A 327 3.71 -10.66 -13.32
C TYR A 327 2.43 -11.42 -13.60
N ALA A 328 1.36 -11.22 -12.82
CA ALA A 328 0.06 -11.84 -13.08
C ALA A 328 -0.53 -11.36 -14.41
N ASP A 329 -0.49 -10.06 -14.68
CA ASP A 329 -1.01 -9.49 -15.92
C ASP A 329 -0.20 -9.98 -17.14
N ILE A 330 1.13 -10.00 -17.06
CA ILE A 330 1.98 -10.58 -18.12
C ILE A 330 1.68 -12.07 -18.32
N ALA A 331 1.55 -12.83 -17.23
CA ALA A 331 1.22 -14.25 -17.30
C ALA A 331 -0.11 -14.49 -18.02
N GLN A 332 -1.13 -13.72 -17.67
CA GLN A 332 -2.43 -13.79 -18.32
C GLN A 332 -2.32 -13.56 -19.84
N ALA A 333 -1.59 -12.53 -20.24
CA ALA A 333 -1.40 -12.21 -21.65
C ALA A 333 -0.69 -13.34 -22.41
N GLN A 334 0.41 -13.89 -21.85
CA GLN A 334 1.18 -14.97 -22.47
C GLN A 334 0.33 -16.25 -22.63
N LEU A 335 -0.47 -16.58 -21.62
CA LEU A 335 -1.39 -17.72 -21.70
C LEU A 335 -2.51 -17.50 -22.76
N GLN A 336 -2.97 -16.26 -22.92
CA GLN A 336 -3.99 -15.92 -23.94
C GLN A 336 -3.48 -16.09 -25.37
N ILE A 337 -2.22 -15.74 -25.62
CA ILE A 337 -1.60 -15.91 -26.96
C ILE A 337 -1.05 -17.32 -27.21
N GLY A 338 -1.12 -18.21 -26.21
CA GLY A 338 -0.67 -19.60 -26.31
C GLY A 338 0.81 -19.83 -26.00
N ASP A 339 1.56 -18.80 -25.51
CA ASP A 339 2.92 -19.00 -25.00
C ASP A 339 2.88 -19.55 -23.56
N ILE A 340 2.54 -20.84 -23.49
CA ILE A 340 2.36 -21.53 -22.19
C ILE A 340 3.63 -21.54 -21.34
N PRO A 341 4.84 -21.83 -21.87
CA PRO A 341 6.07 -21.84 -21.06
C PRO A 341 6.38 -20.49 -20.40
N THR A 342 6.24 -19.41 -21.16
CA THR A 342 6.43 -18.04 -20.65
C THR A 342 5.36 -17.70 -19.64
N GLY A 343 4.10 -18.00 -19.93
CA GLY A 343 2.98 -17.81 -19.02
C GLY A 343 3.20 -18.48 -17.67
N ILE A 344 3.56 -19.78 -17.66
CA ILE A 344 3.89 -20.54 -16.43
C ILE A 344 5.02 -19.87 -15.64
N THR A 345 6.05 -19.41 -16.33
CA THR A 345 7.19 -18.72 -15.68
C THR A 345 6.73 -17.49 -14.92
N TYR A 346 5.88 -16.66 -15.53
CA TYR A 346 5.37 -15.46 -14.90
C TYR A 346 4.34 -15.75 -13.80
N VAL A 347 3.53 -16.80 -13.90
CA VAL A 347 2.65 -17.23 -12.79
C VAL A 347 3.47 -17.57 -11.55
N ARG A 348 4.56 -18.34 -11.70
CA ARG A 348 5.43 -18.68 -10.57
C ARG A 348 6.05 -17.45 -9.92
N ARG A 349 6.51 -16.49 -10.73
CA ARG A 349 7.03 -15.20 -10.22
C ARG A 349 5.96 -14.40 -9.48
N ALA A 350 4.73 -14.36 -10.01
CA ALA A 350 3.63 -13.67 -9.37
C ALA A 350 3.24 -14.30 -8.03
N LEU A 351 3.23 -15.65 -7.96
CA LEU A 351 2.97 -16.39 -6.72
C LEU A 351 4.06 -16.12 -5.67
N ASP A 352 5.34 -16.20 -6.05
CA ASP A 352 6.45 -15.90 -5.14
C ASP A 352 6.36 -14.46 -4.60
N ALA A 353 6.10 -13.49 -5.46
CA ALA A 353 5.94 -12.10 -5.06
C ALA A 353 4.73 -11.89 -4.12
N ALA A 354 3.59 -12.52 -4.40
CA ALA A 354 2.39 -12.44 -3.57
C ALA A 354 2.60 -13.07 -2.18
N GLN A 355 3.29 -14.22 -2.11
CA GLN A 355 3.60 -14.90 -0.83
C GLN A 355 4.51 -14.06 0.08
N ARG A 356 5.38 -13.22 -0.48
CA ARG A 356 6.31 -12.38 0.28
C ARG A 356 5.65 -11.19 0.96
N THR A 357 4.46 -10.79 0.53
CA THR A 357 3.79 -9.55 0.99
C THR A 357 2.57 -9.79 1.86
N GLU A 358 2.12 -11.03 1.98
CA GLU A 358 0.82 -11.37 2.60
C GLU A 358 -0.37 -10.62 2.01
N SER A 359 -0.16 -9.88 0.93
CA SER A 359 -1.18 -9.12 0.23
C SER A 359 -2.04 -10.05 -0.61
N THR A 360 -3.36 -9.93 -0.47
CA THR A 360 -4.29 -10.69 -1.32
C THR A 360 -4.54 -10.00 -2.65
N TRP A 361 -4.08 -8.74 -2.82
CA TRP A 361 -4.23 -7.99 -4.06
C TRP A 361 -3.57 -8.67 -5.27
N GLY A 362 -2.31 -9.09 -5.12
CA GLY A 362 -1.64 -9.88 -6.17
C GLY A 362 -2.36 -11.20 -6.48
N LEU A 363 -2.93 -11.85 -5.45
CA LEU A 363 -3.74 -13.05 -5.63
C LEU A 363 -5.08 -12.79 -6.31
N HIS A 364 -5.64 -11.60 -6.20
CA HIS A 364 -6.85 -11.20 -6.94
C HIS A 364 -6.56 -11.15 -8.43
N HIS A 365 -5.46 -10.54 -8.86
CA HIS A 365 -5.01 -10.56 -10.27
C HIS A 365 -4.76 -11.97 -10.78
N LEU A 366 -4.17 -12.85 -9.97
CA LEU A 366 -4.00 -14.26 -10.29
C LEU A 366 -5.32 -15.02 -10.46
N GLY A 367 -6.45 -14.50 -10.00
CA GLY A 367 -7.77 -15.08 -10.25
C GLY A 367 -8.16 -15.12 -11.74
N ASN A 368 -7.69 -14.15 -12.53
CA ASN A 368 -7.87 -14.16 -13.99
C ASN A 368 -6.94 -15.18 -14.66
N VAL A 369 -5.73 -15.33 -14.15
CA VAL A 369 -4.76 -16.33 -14.60
C VAL A 369 -5.26 -17.76 -14.35
N GLU A 370 -5.97 -18.00 -13.23
CA GLU A 370 -6.58 -19.29 -12.89
C GLU A 370 -7.51 -19.77 -14.01
N LYS A 371 -8.35 -18.89 -14.54
CA LYS A 371 -9.24 -19.22 -15.67
C LYS A 371 -8.46 -19.57 -16.94
N ALA A 372 -7.39 -18.82 -17.21
CA ALA A 372 -6.53 -19.07 -18.36
C ALA A 372 -5.77 -20.40 -18.23
N LEU A 373 -5.24 -20.74 -17.05
CA LEU A 373 -4.58 -22.02 -16.77
C LEU A 373 -5.56 -23.20 -16.87
N ALA A 374 -6.77 -23.05 -16.33
CA ALA A 374 -7.79 -24.10 -16.36
C ALA A 374 -8.20 -24.52 -17.80
N SER A 375 -8.05 -23.63 -18.78
CA SER A 375 -8.31 -23.91 -20.19
C SER A 375 -7.17 -24.67 -20.87
N GLN A 376 -5.97 -24.76 -20.25
CA GLN A 376 -4.80 -25.39 -20.83
C GLN A 376 -4.81 -26.92 -20.64
N ARG A 377 -4.34 -27.63 -21.67
CA ARG A 377 -4.18 -29.09 -21.61
C ARG A 377 -2.81 -29.54 -21.12
N ASP A 378 -1.88 -28.60 -20.99
CA ASP A 378 -0.50 -28.83 -20.56
C ASP A 378 -0.46 -29.36 -19.11
N PRO A 379 0.30 -30.44 -18.83
CA PRO A 379 0.41 -31.00 -17.48
C PRO A 379 1.01 -30.02 -16.46
N ALA A 380 2.02 -29.22 -16.87
CA ALA A 380 2.66 -28.24 -15.98
C ALA A 380 1.69 -27.07 -15.65
N ALA A 381 0.84 -26.71 -16.60
CA ALA A 381 -0.22 -25.71 -16.34
C ALA A 381 -1.25 -26.21 -15.32
N ARG A 382 -1.59 -27.50 -15.34
CA ARG A 382 -2.52 -28.12 -14.36
C ARG A 382 -1.91 -28.23 -12.97
N GLU A 383 -0.63 -28.62 -12.88
CA GLU A 383 0.11 -28.64 -11.61
C GLU A 383 0.13 -27.24 -10.99
N LEU A 384 0.52 -26.24 -11.77
CA LEU A 384 0.59 -24.84 -11.32
C LEU A 384 -0.79 -24.28 -10.92
N LEU A 385 -1.86 -24.71 -11.58
CA LEU A 385 -3.23 -24.39 -11.18
C LEU A 385 -3.53 -24.93 -9.77
N GLY A 386 -3.08 -26.14 -9.46
CA GLY A 386 -3.18 -26.73 -8.12
C GLY A 386 -2.42 -25.91 -7.07
N ASP A 387 -1.20 -25.50 -7.38
CA ASP A 387 -0.38 -24.66 -6.51
C ASP A 387 -1.02 -23.28 -6.27
N LEU A 388 -1.55 -22.66 -7.33
CA LEU A 388 -2.24 -21.38 -7.25
C LEU A 388 -3.47 -21.47 -6.33
N ILE A 389 -4.32 -22.50 -6.49
CA ILE A 389 -5.50 -22.71 -5.66
C ILE A 389 -5.11 -22.96 -4.19
N SER A 390 -4.07 -23.76 -3.95
CA SER A 390 -3.59 -24.08 -2.60
C SER A 390 -3.04 -22.84 -1.91
N THR A 391 -2.24 -22.03 -2.59
CA THR A 391 -1.68 -20.77 -2.08
C THR A 391 -2.78 -19.77 -1.74
N ARG A 392 -3.76 -19.59 -2.62
CA ARG A 392 -4.91 -18.72 -2.36
C ARG A 392 -5.71 -19.15 -1.13
N ARG A 393 -5.87 -20.46 -0.91
CA ARG A 393 -6.52 -20.98 0.30
C ARG A 393 -5.68 -20.71 1.54
N ALA A 394 -4.38 -20.98 1.50
CA ALA A 394 -3.49 -20.78 2.63
C ALA A 394 -3.48 -19.31 3.10
N LEU A 395 -3.33 -18.37 2.17
CA LEU A 395 -3.36 -16.94 2.47
C LEU A 395 -4.76 -16.43 2.84
N GLY A 396 -5.82 -17.10 2.36
CA GLY A 396 -7.19 -16.79 2.73
C GLY A 396 -7.65 -17.39 4.05
N SER A 397 -6.86 -18.30 4.62
CA SER A 397 -7.18 -19.02 5.86
C SER A 397 -6.32 -18.54 7.04
N SER A 398 -5.45 -17.52 6.85
CA SER A 398 -4.69 -16.96 7.97
C SER A 398 -5.68 -16.47 9.04
N PRO A 399 -5.52 -16.90 10.31
CA PRO A 399 -6.42 -16.53 11.38
C PRO A 399 -6.40 -15.01 11.59
N ALA A 400 -7.56 -14.46 11.82
CA ALA A 400 -7.82 -13.05 12.09
C ALA A 400 -7.18 -12.56 13.40
#